data_d7a432299957d9cf984d9807e3357962
#
_entry.id   d7a432299957d9cf984d9807e3357962
#
_cell.length_a   1.000
_cell.length_b   1.000
_cell.length_c   1.000
_cell.angle_alpha   90.00
_cell.angle_beta   90.00
_cell.angle_gamma   90.00
#
_symmetry.space_group_name_H-M   'P 1'
#
loop_
_entity.id
_entity.type
_entity.pdbx_description
1 polymer ?
#
loop_
_entity_poly.entity_id
_entity_poly.type
_entity_poly.pdbx_seq_one_letter_code
_entity_poly.pdbx_strand_id
1 'polypeptide(L)'
;MKPTLNLIALAAITSTSAFAAENTLTIYTYDSFAADWGPGPKIEQAFEAICSCDVNFVALDDGVSILNRLRLEGGNSKADIVLGLDNNLMAEAKKTGLLTEHNVDTANTVLPNGWSDTTFVPYDYGYFAFVYNTEKMANPPKSMKELVETRDDLKVIYQDPRTSTPGQGLMLWMKSIYGDDVTQAWQKLASKTVTVTKGWSEAYSMFLNGESDLVLSYTTSPAYHLIAENDSKFATANFAEGHYMQVEVAAKVKGAKNSELADQFMNFILSDEFQSAMPTGNWMYPVTDVELPKGFETLSVPNKSLSFSADEVAKMRKSWIREWQSALTF
;
A
#
# COMPACT_ATOMS: atom_id res chain seq x y z
N MET A 1 4.24 51.28 66.97
CA MET A 1 4.11 51.24 65.52
C MET A 1 4.41 49.83 65.06
N LYS A 2 3.41 49.05 64.65
CA LYS A 2 3.57 47.71 64.11
C LYS A 2 3.40 47.78 62.57
N PRO A 3 4.26 47.18 61.77
CA PRO A 3 4.03 47.11 60.32
C PRO A 3 3.14 45.89 60.00
N THR A 4 2.09 46.13 59.25
CA THR A 4 1.20 45.17 58.68
C THR A 4 1.83 44.59 57.42
N LEU A 5 2.06 43.28 57.40
CA LEU A 5 2.51 42.54 56.23
C LEU A 5 1.30 42.18 55.36
N ASN A 6 1.23 42.73 54.14
CA ASN A 6 0.24 42.31 53.15
C ASN A 6 0.77 41.06 52.39
N LEU A 7 0.12 39.90 52.58
CA LEU A 7 0.30 38.74 51.78
C LEU A 7 -0.47 38.90 50.46
N ILE A 8 0.23 39.06 49.35
CA ILE A 8 -0.33 38.91 48.01
C ILE A 8 -0.31 37.43 47.63
N ALA A 9 -1.49 36.82 47.59
CA ALA A 9 -1.66 35.45 47.08
C ALA A 9 -1.56 35.47 45.56
N LEU A 10 -0.50 34.87 45.02
CA LEU A 10 -0.32 34.65 43.60
C LEU A 10 -1.11 33.41 43.22
N ALA A 11 -2.28 33.56 42.59
CA ALA A 11 -3.05 32.46 42.00
C ALA A 11 -2.35 32.00 40.70
N ALA A 12 -1.66 30.89 40.76
CA ALA A 12 -1.14 30.22 39.56
C ALA A 12 -2.32 29.58 38.80
N ILE A 13 -2.63 30.13 37.65
CA ILE A 13 -3.54 29.54 36.68
C ILE A 13 -2.77 28.41 35.97
N THR A 14 -2.97 27.21 36.43
CA THR A 14 -2.58 25.99 35.69
C THR A 14 -3.75 25.54 34.82
N SER A 15 -3.89 26.13 33.69
CA SER A 15 -4.76 25.67 32.63
C SER A 15 -3.89 25.39 31.41
N THR A 16 -3.48 24.16 31.22
CA THR A 16 -3.15 23.61 29.87
C THR A 16 -2.79 22.17 30.02
N SER A 17 -3.42 21.34 29.28
CA SER A 17 -2.94 20.04 28.76
C SER A 17 -3.99 18.92 28.74
N ALA A 18 -5.28 19.22 28.81
CA ALA A 18 -6.33 18.21 28.68
C ALA A 18 -6.97 18.13 27.27
N PHE A 19 -6.65 19.08 26.36
CA PHE A 19 -7.33 19.16 25.05
C PHE A 19 -6.65 18.38 23.93
N ALA A 20 -5.40 17.93 24.08
CA ALA A 20 -4.67 17.27 22.99
C ALA A 20 -5.04 15.80 22.78
N ALA A 21 -5.70 15.13 23.74
CA ALA A 21 -6.01 13.71 23.63
C ALA A 21 -7.39 13.40 23.01
N GLU A 22 -8.25 14.39 22.86
CA GLU A 22 -9.63 14.18 22.37
C GLU A 22 -9.79 14.33 20.86
N ASN A 23 -8.80 14.85 20.14
CA ASN A 23 -8.92 15.19 18.72
C ASN A 23 -7.80 14.56 17.84
N THR A 24 -7.35 13.34 18.17
CA THR A 24 -6.33 12.64 17.39
C THR A 24 -6.97 11.53 16.55
N LEU A 25 -6.74 11.54 15.24
CA LEU A 25 -7.15 10.49 14.33
C LEU A 25 -5.99 9.48 14.17
N THR A 26 -6.20 8.24 14.58
CA THR A 26 -5.19 7.18 14.45
C THR A 26 -5.43 6.33 13.21
N ILE A 27 -4.47 6.33 12.30
CA ILE A 27 -4.51 5.61 11.02
C ILE A 27 -3.43 4.55 11.00
N TYR A 28 -3.81 3.27 10.89
CA TYR A 28 -2.84 2.21 10.61
C TYR A 28 -2.56 2.15 9.12
N THR A 29 -1.29 2.29 8.76
CA THR A 29 -0.84 2.28 7.37
C THR A 29 0.50 1.54 7.23
N TYR A 30 1.07 1.49 6.03
CA TYR A 30 2.38 0.88 5.77
C TYR A 30 3.51 1.91 5.85
N ASP A 31 4.73 1.42 6.03
CA ASP A 31 5.91 2.25 6.32
C ASP A 31 6.22 3.27 5.22
N SER A 32 6.15 2.87 3.94
CA SER A 32 6.42 3.77 2.82
C SER A 32 5.36 4.87 2.66
N PHE A 33 4.11 4.65 3.08
CA PHE A 33 3.09 5.70 3.09
C PHE A 33 3.40 6.77 4.12
N ALA A 34 3.80 6.36 5.33
CA ALA A 34 4.05 7.25 6.46
C ALA A 34 5.48 7.84 6.49
N ALA A 35 6.39 7.38 5.63
CA ALA A 35 7.77 7.87 5.57
C ALA A 35 7.83 9.34 5.17
N ASP A 36 8.91 10.05 5.54
CA ASP A 36 9.13 11.46 5.20
C ASP A 36 9.06 11.75 3.69
N TRP A 37 9.41 10.77 2.86
CA TRP A 37 9.36 10.83 1.40
C TRP A 37 8.05 10.29 0.80
N GLY A 38 7.20 9.66 1.62
CA GLY A 38 5.90 9.13 1.22
C GLY A 38 4.82 10.22 1.16
N PRO A 39 3.58 9.84 0.82
CA PRO A 39 2.47 10.80 0.73
C PRO A 39 1.95 11.26 2.10
N GLY A 40 2.21 10.48 3.17
CA GLY A 40 1.67 10.70 4.51
C GLY A 40 1.86 12.11 5.05
N PRO A 41 3.08 12.67 5.10
CA PRO A 41 3.30 14.02 5.65
C PRO A 41 2.51 15.13 4.93
N LYS A 42 2.36 15.03 3.61
CA LYS A 42 1.56 15.99 2.83
C LYS A 42 0.06 15.86 3.13
N ILE A 43 -0.41 14.61 3.25
CA ILE A 43 -1.81 14.29 3.56
C ILE A 43 -2.15 14.72 4.99
N GLU A 44 -1.28 14.44 5.96
CA GLU A 44 -1.40 14.89 7.34
C GLU A 44 -1.58 16.40 7.40
N GLN A 45 -0.62 17.15 6.83
CA GLN A 45 -0.69 18.61 6.80
C GLN A 45 -1.98 19.15 6.17
N ALA A 46 -2.41 18.56 5.05
CA ALA A 46 -3.61 19.00 4.34
C ALA A 46 -4.89 18.70 5.14
N PHE A 47 -4.98 17.52 5.76
CA PHE A 47 -6.16 17.16 6.56
C PHE A 47 -6.22 17.93 7.88
N GLU A 48 -5.10 18.09 8.57
CA GLU A 48 -5.04 18.85 9.83
C GLU A 48 -5.44 20.33 9.66
N ALA A 49 -5.17 20.90 8.49
CA ALA A 49 -5.58 22.26 8.15
C ALA A 49 -7.11 22.43 8.10
N ILE A 50 -7.86 21.37 7.82
CA ILE A 50 -9.33 21.41 7.71
C ILE A 50 -10.05 20.86 8.94
N CYS A 51 -9.47 19.86 9.63
CA CYS A 51 -10.11 19.21 10.79
C CYS A 51 -9.79 19.91 12.14
N SER A 52 -8.76 20.70 12.23
CA SER A 52 -8.20 21.20 13.50
C SER A 52 -7.93 20.06 14.48
N CYS A 53 -7.39 18.94 13.97
CA CYS A 53 -7.07 17.71 14.68
C CYS A 53 -5.58 17.37 14.54
N ASP A 54 -5.16 16.27 15.15
CA ASP A 54 -3.84 15.67 15.03
C ASP A 54 -3.97 14.32 14.33
N VAL A 55 -3.22 14.07 13.27
CA VAL A 55 -3.21 12.78 12.55
C VAL A 55 -2.02 11.95 13.01
N ASN A 56 -2.28 10.77 13.51
CA ASN A 56 -1.25 9.84 13.95
C ASN A 56 -1.18 8.62 13.03
N PHE A 57 -0.21 8.60 12.12
CA PHE A 57 0.08 7.41 11.33
C PHE A 57 0.86 6.39 12.13
N VAL A 58 0.32 5.18 12.23
CA VAL A 58 1.00 4.02 12.83
C VAL A 58 1.47 3.12 11.71
N ALA A 59 2.76 3.20 11.41
CA ALA A 59 3.39 2.47 10.33
C ALA A 59 3.58 0.97 10.67
N LEU A 60 3.30 0.12 9.70
CA LEU A 60 3.52 -1.33 9.73
C LEU A 60 4.37 -1.73 8.52
N ASP A 61 4.88 -2.96 8.51
CA ASP A 61 5.78 -3.41 7.43
C ASP A 61 5.14 -3.26 6.03
N ASP A 62 3.84 -3.62 5.89
CA ASP A 62 3.10 -3.55 4.61
C ASP A 62 1.59 -3.83 4.83
N GLY A 63 0.76 -3.78 3.77
CA GLY A 63 -0.70 -3.84 3.85
C GLY A 63 -1.27 -5.10 4.48
N VAL A 64 -0.73 -6.29 4.22
CA VAL A 64 -1.20 -7.53 4.88
C VAL A 64 -0.92 -7.49 6.38
N SER A 65 0.19 -6.87 6.80
CA SER A 65 0.52 -6.67 8.21
C SER A 65 -0.50 -5.79 8.92
N ILE A 66 -1.11 -4.82 8.23
CA ILE A 66 -2.20 -3.99 8.75
C ILE A 66 -3.42 -4.87 9.13
N LEU A 67 -3.86 -5.74 8.22
CA LEU A 67 -4.98 -6.64 8.48
C LEU A 67 -4.66 -7.64 9.60
N ASN A 68 -3.45 -8.17 9.64
CA ASN A 68 -3.00 -9.08 10.68
C ASN A 68 -3.04 -8.40 12.07
N ARG A 69 -2.57 -7.16 12.16
CA ARG A 69 -2.62 -6.37 13.40
C ARG A 69 -4.05 -6.08 13.83
N LEU A 70 -4.89 -5.63 12.91
CA LEU A 70 -6.30 -5.37 13.19
C LEU A 70 -7.00 -6.61 13.75
N ARG A 71 -6.73 -7.79 13.20
CA ARG A 71 -7.25 -9.08 13.69
C ARG A 71 -6.75 -9.43 15.08
N LEU A 72 -5.46 -9.22 15.33
CA LEU A 72 -4.85 -9.53 16.62
C LEU A 72 -5.43 -8.66 17.74
N GLU A 73 -5.65 -7.39 17.47
CA GLU A 73 -6.22 -6.42 18.40
C GLU A 73 -7.75 -6.61 18.57
N GLY A 74 -8.43 -7.04 17.50
CA GLY A 74 -9.87 -7.24 17.50
C GLY A 74 -10.63 -5.96 17.86
N GLY A 75 -11.64 -6.08 18.75
CA GLY A 75 -12.42 -4.93 19.23
C GLY A 75 -11.65 -3.94 20.13
N ASN A 76 -10.38 -4.22 20.43
CA ASN A 76 -9.50 -3.34 21.22
C ASN A 76 -8.53 -2.55 20.35
N SER A 77 -8.70 -2.57 19.02
CA SER A 77 -7.85 -1.80 18.11
C SER A 77 -7.82 -0.33 18.49
N LYS A 78 -6.66 0.29 18.26
CA LYS A 78 -6.46 1.73 18.46
C LYS A 78 -6.65 2.52 17.17
N ALA A 79 -6.78 1.82 16.05
CA ALA A 79 -7.00 2.46 14.76
C ALA A 79 -8.44 3.01 14.66
N ASP A 80 -8.57 4.21 14.17
CA ASP A 80 -9.83 4.76 13.68
C ASP A 80 -10.03 4.39 12.20
N ILE A 81 -8.93 4.31 11.45
CA ILE A 81 -8.89 3.95 10.02
C ILE A 81 -7.76 2.95 9.79
N VAL A 82 -7.97 2.02 8.86
CA VAL A 82 -6.93 1.25 8.19
C VAL A 82 -6.80 1.75 6.75
N LEU A 83 -5.58 2.07 6.31
CA LEU A 83 -5.25 2.59 4.99
C LEU A 83 -4.06 1.80 4.43
N GLY A 84 -4.23 1.17 3.28
CA GLY A 84 -3.18 0.33 2.68
C GLY A 84 -3.52 -1.16 2.62
N LEU A 85 -4.79 -1.53 2.84
CA LEU A 85 -5.30 -2.81 2.35
C LEU A 85 -5.46 -2.70 0.82
N ASP A 86 -5.70 -3.83 0.16
CA ASP A 86 -5.99 -3.83 -1.27
C ASP A 86 -7.29 -4.56 -1.61
N ASN A 87 -7.72 -4.43 -2.87
CA ASN A 87 -8.92 -5.09 -3.38
C ASN A 87 -8.92 -6.60 -3.16
N ASN A 88 -7.75 -7.26 -3.06
CA ASN A 88 -7.65 -8.70 -2.85
C ASN A 88 -7.91 -9.10 -1.38
N LEU A 89 -7.71 -8.18 -0.44
CA LEU A 89 -7.94 -8.41 0.99
C LEU A 89 -9.35 -8.03 1.46
N MET A 90 -10.13 -7.29 0.66
CA MET A 90 -11.41 -6.72 1.05
C MET A 90 -12.38 -7.75 1.64
N ALA A 91 -12.62 -8.87 0.95
CA ALA A 91 -13.56 -9.88 1.41
C ALA A 91 -13.08 -10.58 2.71
N GLU A 92 -11.77 -10.77 2.86
CA GLU A 92 -11.18 -11.33 4.07
C GLU A 92 -11.25 -10.33 5.25
N ALA A 93 -11.05 -9.05 4.98
CA ALA A 93 -11.16 -7.99 5.97
C ALA A 93 -12.60 -7.80 6.44
N LYS A 94 -13.59 -7.81 5.54
CA LYS A 94 -15.03 -7.77 5.89
C LYS A 94 -15.44 -8.91 6.82
N LYS A 95 -14.93 -10.13 6.58
CA LYS A 95 -15.21 -11.31 7.43
C LYS A 95 -14.75 -11.17 8.88
N THR A 96 -13.87 -10.23 9.18
CA THR A 96 -13.46 -9.96 10.56
C THR A 96 -14.58 -9.33 11.40
N GLY A 97 -15.52 -8.62 10.75
CA GLY A 97 -16.55 -7.83 11.43
C GLY A 97 -16.03 -6.58 12.16
N LEU A 98 -14.76 -6.20 11.90
CA LEU A 98 -14.06 -5.09 12.56
C LEU A 98 -14.13 -3.77 11.78
N LEU A 99 -14.72 -3.78 10.59
CA LEU A 99 -14.88 -2.61 9.74
C LEU A 99 -16.36 -2.20 9.67
N THR A 100 -16.61 -0.95 9.28
CA THR A 100 -17.95 -0.40 9.14
C THR A 100 -18.13 0.25 7.76
N GLU A 101 -19.38 0.36 7.30
CA GLU A 101 -19.70 1.03 6.05
C GLU A 101 -19.38 2.53 6.12
N HIS A 102 -19.05 3.11 4.97
CA HIS A 102 -18.83 4.54 4.78
C HIS A 102 -19.98 5.18 4.01
N ASN A 103 -20.06 6.53 4.04
CA ASN A 103 -21.04 7.33 3.30
C ASN A 103 -20.36 8.18 2.21
N VAL A 104 -19.15 7.79 1.76
CA VAL A 104 -18.41 8.51 0.73
C VAL A 104 -19.06 8.26 -0.62
N ASP A 105 -19.26 9.32 -1.41
CA ASP A 105 -19.69 9.19 -2.81
C ASP A 105 -18.49 8.80 -3.69
N THR A 106 -18.51 7.57 -4.18
CA THR A 106 -17.46 7.01 -5.04
C THR A 106 -17.82 7.01 -6.53
N ALA A 107 -18.92 7.63 -6.93
CA ALA A 107 -19.44 7.59 -8.31
C ALA A 107 -18.47 8.22 -9.34
N ASN A 108 -17.65 9.19 -8.90
CA ASN A 108 -16.73 9.91 -9.77
C ASN A 108 -15.31 9.30 -9.82
N THR A 109 -15.14 8.08 -9.31
CA THR A 109 -13.84 7.40 -9.43
C THR A 109 -13.58 6.94 -10.88
N VAL A 110 -12.32 7.09 -11.32
CA VAL A 110 -11.87 6.77 -12.69
C VAL A 110 -11.18 5.40 -12.79
N LEU A 111 -11.50 4.48 -11.86
CA LEU A 111 -10.96 3.12 -11.88
C LEU A 111 -11.40 2.36 -13.14
N PRO A 112 -10.52 1.56 -13.77
CA PRO A 112 -10.81 0.84 -15.01
C PRO A 112 -12.07 -0.06 -14.94
N ASN A 113 -12.39 -0.60 -13.76
CA ASN A 113 -13.54 -1.48 -13.55
C ASN A 113 -14.68 -0.81 -12.75
N GLY A 114 -14.58 0.51 -12.50
CA GLY A 114 -15.49 1.22 -11.60
C GLY A 114 -15.31 0.82 -10.13
N TRP A 115 -16.12 1.41 -9.25
CA TRP A 115 -16.11 1.12 -7.81
C TRP A 115 -17.51 1.18 -7.23
N SER A 116 -17.87 0.22 -6.37
CA SER A 116 -19.22 0.17 -5.76
C SER A 116 -19.20 -0.42 -4.35
N ASP A 117 -18.03 -0.59 -3.73
CA ASP A 117 -17.93 -1.13 -2.36
C ASP A 117 -18.37 -0.09 -1.33
N THR A 118 -19.13 -0.50 -0.31
CA THR A 118 -19.67 0.38 0.74
C THR A 118 -18.86 0.38 2.03
N THR A 119 -17.84 -0.47 2.14
CA THR A 119 -16.94 -0.56 3.31
C THR A 119 -15.61 0.10 3.05
N PHE A 120 -15.12 0.01 1.81
CA PHE A 120 -13.81 0.49 1.42
C PHE A 120 -13.90 1.65 0.43
N VAL A 121 -13.07 2.67 0.66
CA VAL A 121 -12.83 3.78 -0.27
C VAL A 121 -11.51 3.51 -0.98
N PRO A 122 -11.47 3.46 -2.32
CA PRO A 122 -10.23 3.32 -3.06
C PRO A 122 -9.47 4.64 -3.03
N TYR A 123 -8.12 4.59 -3.06
CA TYR A 123 -7.35 5.84 -3.09
C TYR A 123 -6.26 5.88 -4.16
N ASP A 124 -5.76 4.75 -4.60
CA ASP A 124 -4.89 4.64 -5.76
C ASP A 124 -4.96 3.26 -6.40
N TYR A 125 -4.32 3.10 -7.56
CA TYR A 125 -4.20 1.80 -8.21
C TYR A 125 -2.94 1.72 -9.07
N GLY A 126 -2.56 0.48 -9.38
CA GLY A 126 -1.46 0.17 -10.27
C GLY A 126 -1.45 -1.29 -10.68
N TYR A 127 -0.37 -1.68 -11.36
CA TYR A 127 -0.16 -3.05 -11.82
C TYR A 127 1.20 -3.54 -11.34
N PHE A 128 1.26 -4.74 -10.77
CA PHE A 128 2.54 -5.32 -10.38
C PHE A 128 3.43 -5.53 -11.59
N ALA A 129 4.71 -5.22 -11.43
CA ALA A 129 5.73 -5.42 -12.43
C ALA A 129 7.09 -5.67 -11.79
N PHE A 130 7.98 -6.32 -12.50
CA PHE A 130 9.38 -6.38 -12.12
C PHE A 130 10.13 -5.17 -12.69
N VAL A 131 10.77 -4.40 -11.81
CA VAL A 131 11.62 -3.26 -12.14
C VAL A 131 13.05 -3.73 -12.34
N TYR A 132 13.74 -3.19 -13.33
CA TYR A 132 15.13 -3.48 -13.65
C TYR A 132 15.90 -2.22 -14.07
N ASN A 133 17.23 -2.30 -14.07
CA ASN A 133 18.10 -1.24 -14.56
C ASN A 133 18.47 -1.51 -16.03
N THR A 134 18.10 -0.60 -16.94
CA THR A 134 18.31 -0.70 -18.39
C THR A 134 19.78 -0.69 -18.81
N GLU A 135 20.66 -0.08 -18.00
CA GLU A 135 22.10 -0.07 -18.25
C GLU A 135 22.73 -1.43 -17.93
N LYS A 136 22.12 -2.21 -17.02
CA LYS A 136 22.59 -3.54 -16.63
C LYS A 136 21.92 -4.67 -17.40
N MET A 137 20.70 -4.45 -17.89
CA MET A 137 19.90 -5.48 -18.57
C MET A 137 19.33 -4.97 -19.89
N ALA A 138 19.98 -5.28 -21.01
CA ALA A 138 19.52 -4.90 -22.34
C ALA A 138 18.30 -5.73 -22.81
N ASN A 139 18.13 -6.95 -22.32
CA ASN A 139 17.07 -7.87 -22.72
C ASN A 139 16.28 -8.34 -21.47
N PRO A 140 15.33 -7.56 -20.96
CA PRO A 140 14.49 -7.99 -19.87
C PRO A 140 13.56 -9.13 -20.30
N PRO A 141 13.10 -9.98 -19.35
CA PRO A 141 12.13 -11.03 -19.66
C PRO A 141 10.81 -10.41 -20.15
N LYS A 142 10.22 -11.03 -21.18
CA LYS A 142 8.99 -10.55 -21.85
C LYS A 142 7.73 -11.30 -21.39
N SER A 143 7.89 -12.25 -20.47
CA SER A 143 6.80 -13.01 -19.89
C SER A 143 7.18 -13.52 -18.50
N MET A 144 6.19 -13.82 -17.67
CA MET A 144 6.41 -14.50 -16.39
C MET A 144 7.04 -15.88 -16.62
N LYS A 145 6.60 -16.60 -17.65
CA LYS A 145 7.17 -17.90 -18.01
C LYS A 145 8.63 -17.79 -18.41
N GLU A 146 9.00 -16.78 -19.20
CA GLU A 146 10.40 -16.56 -19.55
C GLU A 146 11.24 -16.30 -18.30
N LEU A 147 10.81 -15.39 -17.42
CA LEU A 147 11.50 -15.11 -16.16
C LEU A 147 11.69 -16.37 -15.33
N VAL A 148 10.64 -17.15 -15.14
CA VAL A 148 10.63 -18.30 -14.23
C VAL A 148 11.33 -19.51 -14.82
N GLU A 149 11.15 -19.79 -16.11
CA GLU A 149 11.51 -21.07 -16.70
C GLU A 149 12.84 -21.07 -17.47
N THR A 150 13.30 -19.91 -17.97
CA THR A 150 14.43 -19.85 -18.91
C THR A 150 15.53 -18.88 -18.54
N ARG A 151 15.27 -17.93 -17.59
CA ARG A 151 16.23 -16.90 -17.20
C ARG A 151 16.90 -17.25 -15.88
N ASP A 152 17.69 -18.32 -15.86
CA ASP A 152 18.45 -18.77 -14.68
C ASP A 152 19.67 -17.87 -14.37
N ASP A 153 20.00 -16.96 -15.29
CA ASP A 153 21.00 -15.91 -15.16
C ASP A 153 20.59 -14.75 -14.25
N LEU A 154 19.28 -14.59 -13.97
CA LEU A 154 18.73 -13.45 -13.27
C LEU A 154 18.54 -13.72 -11.77
N LYS A 155 18.71 -12.65 -10.97
CA LYS A 155 18.43 -12.62 -9.55
C LYS A 155 17.22 -11.75 -9.26
N VAL A 156 16.32 -12.24 -8.41
CA VAL A 156 15.04 -11.61 -8.11
C VAL A 156 14.89 -11.36 -6.62
N ILE A 157 14.32 -10.23 -6.24
CA ILE A 157 13.81 -9.95 -4.90
C ILE A 157 12.31 -9.68 -5.00
N TYR A 158 11.53 -10.27 -4.08
CA TYR A 158 10.11 -10.00 -3.94
C TYR A 158 9.69 -10.08 -2.46
N GLN A 159 8.45 -9.72 -2.14
CA GLN A 159 7.95 -9.62 -0.78
C GLN A 159 7.16 -10.87 -0.36
N ASP A 160 7.08 -11.09 0.95
CA ASP A 160 6.35 -12.21 1.56
C ASP A 160 4.82 -12.02 1.46
N PRO A 161 4.07 -12.94 0.85
CA PRO A 161 2.62 -12.84 0.72
C PRO A 161 1.85 -12.90 2.05
N ARG A 162 2.54 -13.22 3.15
CA ARG A 162 1.95 -13.27 4.50
C ARG A 162 1.96 -11.92 5.21
N THR A 163 2.75 -10.96 4.73
CA THR A 163 2.95 -9.65 5.35
C THR A 163 2.72 -8.49 4.38
N SER A 164 2.92 -8.69 3.08
CA SER A 164 2.95 -7.67 2.02
C SER A 164 1.83 -7.85 1.00
N THR A 165 1.19 -6.75 0.61
CA THR A 165 0.22 -6.72 -0.50
C THR A 165 0.90 -6.96 -1.86
N PRO A 166 2.07 -6.37 -2.20
CA PRO A 166 2.83 -6.77 -3.39
C PRO A 166 3.21 -8.26 -3.40
N GLY A 167 3.67 -8.80 -2.26
CA GLY A 167 3.97 -10.22 -2.15
C GLY A 167 2.76 -11.11 -2.41
N GLN A 168 1.61 -10.75 -1.84
CA GLN A 168 0.34 -11.38 -2.15
C GLN A 168 -0.02 -11.22 -3.64
N GLY A 169 0.19 -10.04 -4.21
CA GLY A 169 -0.03 -9.75 -5.62
C GLY A 169 0.77 -10.67 -6.54
N LEU A 170 2.05 -10.89 -6.25
CA LEU A 170 2.87 -11.86 -7.00
C LEU A 170 2.31 -13.27 -6.88
N MET A 171 1.88 -13.67 -5.68
CA MET A 171 1.28 -14.99 -5.48
C MET A 171 0.03 -15.19 -6.36
N LEU A 172 -0.83 -14.18 -6.41
CA LEU A 172 -2.03 -14.19 -7.25
C LEU A 172 -1.67 -14.13 -8.74
N TRP A 173 -0.70 -13.33 -9.12
CA TRP A 173 -0.22 -13.22 -10.50
C TRP A 173 0.36 -14.56 -11.00
N MET A 174 1.23 -15.19 -10.22
CA MET A 174 1.75 -16.53 -10.51
C MET A 174 0.61 -17.55 -10.62
N LYS A 175 -0.34 -17.54 -9.69
CA LYS A 175 -1.49 -18.47 -9.73
C LYS A 175 -2.38 -18.23 -10.96
N SER A 176 -2.57 -17.00 -11.40
CA SER A 176 -3.37 -16.68 -12.58
C SER A 176 -2.73 -17.18 -13.90
N ILE A 177 -1.39 -17.31 -13.93
CA ILE A 177 -0.64 -17.73 -15.12
C ILE A 177 -0.43 -19.26 -15.14
N TYR A 178 -0.08 -19.85 -14.00
CA TYR A 178 0.33 -21.24 -13.89
C TYR A 178 -0.78 -22.19 -13.42
N GLY A 179 -1.87 -21.67 -12.85
CA GLY A 179 -2.95 -22.53 -12.35
C GLY A 179 -2.43 -23.60 -11.38
N ASP A 180 -2.66 -24.88 -11.71
CA ASP A 180 -2.25 -26.01 -10.86
C ASP A 180 -0.75 -26.29 -10.91
N ASP A 181 -0.03 -25.81 -11.91
CA ASP A 181 1.42 -25.97 -12.06
C ASP A 181 2.23 -24.94 -11.25
N VAL A 182 1.56 -24.06 -10.49
CA VAL A 182 2.20 -22.95 -9.77
C VAL A 182 3.28 -23.39 -8.76
N THR A 183 3.13 -24.57 -8.15
CA THR A 183 4.14 -25.11 -7.22
C THR A 183 5.48 -25.30 -7.89
N GLN A 184 5.50 -25.87 -9.10
CA GLN A 184 6.74 -26.04 -9.87
C GLN A 184 7.32 -24.70 -10.32
N ALA A 185 6.46 -23.74 -10.69
CA ALA A 185 6.89 -22.39 -11.04
C ALA A 185 7.56 -21.69 -9.84
N TRP A 186 7.01 -21.83 -8.63
CA TRP A 186 7.62 -21.29 -7.41
C TRP A 186 8.99 -21.93 -7.10
N GLN A 187 9.14 -23.23 -7.28
CA GLN A 187 10.44 -23.91 -7.10
C GLN A 187 11.51 -23.36 -8.05
N LYS A 188 11.13 -23.12 -9.32
CA LYS A 188 12.03 -22.50 -10.30
C LYS A 188 12.37 -21.06 -9.94
N LEU A 189 11.37 -20.26 -9.52
CA LEU A 189 11.62 -18.88 -9.09
C LEU A 189 12.48 -18.83 -7.83
N ALA A 190 12.28 -19.75 -6.89
CA ALA A 190 13.07 -19.84 -5.65
C ALA A 190 14.56 -20.01 -5.92
N SER A 191 14.96 -20.76 -6.95
CA SER A 191 16.38 -20.99 -7.30
C SER A 191 17.13 -19.70 -7.70
N LYS A 192 16.42 -18.67 -8.12
CA LYS A 192 16.95 -17.34 -8.49
C LYS A 192 16.53 -16.23 -7.55
N THR A 193 15.81 -16.54 -6.48
CA THR A 193 15.40 -15.55 -5.46
C THR A 193 16.54 -15.30 -4.48
N VAL A 194 16.98 -14.05 -4.40
CA VAL A 194 18.02 -13.63 -3.43
C VAL A 194 17.45 -13.66 -2.02
N THR A 195 16.29 -13.05 -1.84
CA THR A 195 15.57 -13.03 -0.57
C THR A 195 14.09 -12.71 -0.79
N VAL A 196 13.30 -12.98 0.25
CA VAL A 196 11.89 -12.58 0.35
C VAL A 196 11.79 -11.65 1.55
N THR A 197 11.44 -10.38 1.31
CA THR A 197 11.40 -9.34 2.33
C THR A 197 10.02 -9.27 3.00
N LYS A 198 9.93 -8.61 4.15
CA LYS A 198 8.65 -8.41 4.84
C LYS A 198 7.73 -7.44 4.13
N GLY A 199 8.29 -6.36 3.55
CA GLY A 199 7.58 -5.29 2.90
C GLY A 199 8.33 -4.77 1.67
N TRP A 200 7.67 -3.82 1.00
CA TRP A 200 8.14 -3.26 -0.26
C TRP A 200 9.41 -2.42 -0.10
N SER A 201 9.48 -1.57 0.93
CA SER A 201 10.61 -0.63 1.13
C SER A 201 11.96 -1.34 1.21
N GLU A 202 12.02 -2.45 1.96
CA GLU A 202 13.23 -3.26 2.10
C GLU A 202 13.65 -3.85 0.75
N ALA A 203 12.71 -4.48 0.02
CA ALA A 203 12.98 -5.08 -1.29
C ALA A 203 13.53 -4.07 -2.30
N TYR A 204 12.88 -2.91 -2.37
CA TYR A 204 13.27 -1.87 -3.32
C TYR A 204 14.62 -1.26 -2.99
N SER A 205 14.90 -1.03 -1.70
CA SER A 205 16.21 -0.55 -1.22
C SER A 205 17.35 -1.53 -1.57
N MET A 206 17.14 -2.84 -1.36
CA MET A 206 18.13 -3.86 -1.73
C MET A 206 18.40 -3.89 -3.24
N PHE A 207 17.35 -3.75 -4.07
CA PHE A 207 17.50 -3.65 -5.52
C PHE A 207 18.31 -2.41 -5.93
N LEU A 208 18.03 -1.25 -5.36
CA LEU A 208 18.78 -0.02 -5.64
C LEU A 208 20.26 -0.14 -5.24
N ASN A 209 20.56 -0.90 -4.18
CA ASN A 209 21.92 -1.26 -3.77
C ASN A 209 22.59 -2.28 -4.70
N GLY A 210 21.88 -2.80 -5.70
CA GLY A 210 22.40 -3.74 -6.70
C GLY A 210 22.45 -5.20 -6.24
N GLU A 211 21.65 -5.58 -5.24
CA GLU A 211 21.62 -6.94 -4.70
C GLU A 211 20.82 -7.92 -5.59
N SER A 212 20.01 -7.40 -6.51
CA SER A 212 19.27 -8.19 -7.50
C SER A 212 19.22 -7.50 -8.86
N ASP A 213 18.86 -8.26 -9.90
CA ASP A 213 18.64 -7.76 -11.26
C ASP A 213 17.21 -7.24 -11.43
N LEU A 214 16.28 -7.84 -10.71
CA LEU A 214 14.85 -7.54 -10.75
C LEU A 214 14.28 -7.45 -9.33
N VAL A 215 13.37 -6.49 -9.14
CA VAL A 215 12.58 -6.38 -7.91
C VAL A 215 11.10 -6.30 -8.25
N LEU A 216 10.26 -7.00 -7.47
CA LEU A 216 8.81 -6.84 -7.58
C LEU A 216 8.39 -5.46 -7.07
N SER A 217 7.70 -4.71 -7.92
CA SER A 217 7.14 -3.40 -7.65
C SER A 217 5.95 -3.15 -8.60
N TYR A 218 5.85 -1.97 -9.20
CA TYR A 218 4.71 -1.56 -10.03
C TYR A 218 5.16 -1.02 -11.39
N THR A 219 4.26 -1.04 -12.37
CA THR A 219 4.49 -0.41 -13.67
C THR A 219 4.75 1.09 -13.55
N THR A 220 4.34 1.71 -12.46
CA THR A 220 4.52 3.13 -12.16
C THR A 220 5.84 3.46 -11.46
N SER A 221 6.57 2.49 -10.94
CA SER A 221 7.82 2.72 -10.19
C SER A 221 8.88 3.53 -10.93
N PRO A 222 9.05 3.42 -12.27
CA PRO A 222 10.00 4.26 -12.99
C PRO A 222 9.71 5.77 -12.90
N ALA A 223 8.47 6.18 -12.62
CA ALA A 223 8.11 7.59 -12.46
C ALA A 223 8.87 8.26 -11.32
N TYR A 224 9.09 7.56 -10.20
CA TYR A 224 9.91 8.07 -9.09
C TYR A 224 11.29 8.49 -9.58
N HIS A 225 12.01 7.60 -10.24
CA HIS A 225 13.36 7.87 -10.71
C HIS A 225 13.38 8.99 -11.76
N LEU A 226 12.43 8.96 -12.69
CA LEU A 226 12.35 9.95 -13.77
C LEU A 226 12.04 11.35 -13.23
N ILE A 227 11.09 11.46 -12.29
CA ILE A 227 10.54 12.76 -11.84
C ILE A 227 11.34 13.31 -10.65
N ALA A 228 11.61 12.48 -9.63
CA ALA A 228 12.28 12.94 -8.40
C ALA A 228 13.80 12.94 -8.53
N GLU A 229 14.38 12.00 -9.29
CA GLU A 229 15.83 11.83 -9.40
C GLU A 229 16.39 12.27 -10.76
N ASN A 230 15.53 12.59 -11.75
CA ASN A 230 15.90 12.84 -13.14
C ASN A 230 16.76 11.71 -13.74
N ASP A 231 16.43 10.47 -13.39
CA ASP A 231 17.13 9.25 -13.77
C ASP A 231 16.21 8.34 -14.60
N SER A 232 16.55 8.08 -15.85
CA SER A 232 15.75 7.26 -16.78
C SER A 232 16.24 5.83 -16.93
N LYS A 233 17.19 5.38 -16.10
CA LYS A 233 17.77 4.04 -16.24
C LYS A 233 16.90 2.91 -15.68
N PHE A 234 15.79 3.20 -15.01
CA PHE A 234 14.89 2.18 -14.48
C PHE A 234 13.67 2.00 -15.37
N ALA A 235 13.31 0.76 -15.63
CA ALA A 235 12.16 0.38 -16.44
C ALA A 235 11.47 -0.85 -15.86
N THR A 236 10.31 -1.20 -16.40
CA THR A 236 9.56 -2.39 -16.01
C THR A 236 9.59 -3.44 -17.11
N ALA A 237 9.71 -4.70 -16.73
CA ALA A 237 9.55 -5.83 -17.64
C ALA A 237 8.06 -6.01 -17.98
N ASN A 238 7.71 -5.87 -19.26
CA ASN A 238 6.34 -6.01 -19.74
C ASN A 238 6.04 -7.46 -20.12
N PHE A 239 5.12 -8.08 -19.39
CA PHE A 239 4.80 -9.50 -19.56
C PHE A 239 3.62 -9.73 -20.51
N ALA A 240 3.80 -10.60 -21.47
CA ALA A 240 2.81 -10.93 -22.50
C ALA A 240 1.52 -11.57 -21.93
N GLU A 241 1.61 -12.26 -20.80
CA GLU A 241 0.44 -12.84 -20.12
C GLU A 241 -0.46 -11.77 -19.49
N GLY A 242 0.03 -10.54 -19.33
CA GLY A 242 -0.62 -9.43 -18.65
C GLY A 242 -0.04 -9.20 -17.26
N HIS A 243 -0.52 -8.14 -16.61
CA HIS A 243 -0.10 -7.74 -15.26
C HIS A 243 -1.27 -7.81 -14.29
N TYR A 244 -1.00 -8.19 -13.06
CA TYR A 244 -2.02 -8.27 -12.01
C TYR A 244 -2.28 -6.87 -11.44
N MET A 245 -3.56 -6.47 -11.40
CA MET A 245 -3.99 -5.16 -10.93
C MET A 245 -4.16 -5.15 -9.42
N GLN A 246 -3.70 -4.08 -8.79
CA GLN A 246 -3.97 -3.72 -7.41
C GLN A 246 -4.74 -2.41 -7.35
N VAL A 247 -5.73 -2.34 -6.46
CA VAL A 247 -6.39 -1.10 -6.02
C VAL A 247 -6.18 -1.02 -4.52
N GLU A 248 -5.53 0.03 -4.04
CA GLU A 248 -5.35 0.24 -2.61
C GLU A 248 -6.58 0.93 -2.01
N VAL A 249 -6.91 0.53 -0.78
CA VAL A 249 -8.16 0.92 -0.15
C VAL A 249 -7.98 1.31 1.32
N ALA A 250 -8.82 2.22 1.77
CA ALA A 250 -8.98 2.56 3.18
C ALA A 250 -10.34 2.12 3.70
N ALA A 251 -10.44 1.86 5.00
CA ALA A 251 -11.69 1.54 5.66
C ALA A 251 -11.72 2.08 7.10
N LYS A 252 -12.90 2.48 7.54
CA LYS A 252 -13.17 2.90 8.91
C LYS A 252 -13.27 1.69 9.82
N VAL A 253 -12.60 1.73 10.96
CA VAL A 253 -12.65 0.68 11.98
C VAL A 253 -13.94 0.80 12.78
N LYS A 254 -14.60 -0.33 13.02
CA LYS A 254 -15.82 -0.38 13.83
C LYS A 254 -15.49 -0.03 15.28
N GLY A 255 -16.20 0.95 15.83
CA GLY A 255 -15.95 1.44 17.19
C GLY A 255 -14.76 2.39 17.26
N ALA A 256 -14.35 2.99 16.13
CA ALA A 256 -13.37 4.07 16.07
C ALA A 256 -13.63 5.13 17.15
N LYS A 257 -12.58 5.49 17.90
CA LYS A 257 -12.67 6.42 19.03
C LYS A 257 -13.12 7.80 18.55
N ASN A 258 -12.59 8.24 17.41
CA ASN A 258 -12.90 9.52 16.77
C ASN A 258 -13.69 9.33 15.48
N SER A 259 -14.89 8.73 15.62
CA SER A 259 -15.73 8.30 14.50
C SER A 259 -16.05 9.43 13.50
N GLU A 260 -16.29 10.66 13.98
CA GLU A 260 -16.60 11.83 13.13
C GLU A 260 -15.37 12.27 12.32
N LEU A 261 -14.17 12.28 12.94
CA LEU A 261 -12.92 12.58 12.24
C LEU A 261 -12.61 11.48 11.21
N ALA A 262 -12.87 10.20 11.56
CA ALA A 262 -12.71 9.12 10.61
C ALA A 262 -13.63 9.28 9.39
N ASP A 263 -14.90 9.69 9.57
CA ASP A 263 -15.81 9.96 8.46
C ASP A 263 -15.36 11.15 7.60
N GLN A 264 -14.83 12.20 8.23
CA GLN A 264 -14.25 13.35 7.51
C GLN A 264 -13.02 12.91 6.68
N PHE A 265 -12.12 12.11 7.27
CA PHE A 265 -10.94 11.63 6.55
C PHE A 265 -11.32 10.67 5.40
N MET A 266 -12.30 9.77 5.60
CA MET A 266 -12.77 8.89 4.52
C MET A 266 -13.33 9.70 3.33
N ASN A 267 -14.00 10.82 3.57
CA ASN A 267 -14.45 11.75 2.50
C ASN A 267 -13.25 12.50 1.88
N PHE A 268 -12.26 12.90 2.69
CA PHE A 268 -11.07 13.61 2.24
C PHE A 268 -10.21 12.76 1.29
N ILE A 269 -10.24 11.43 1.38
CA ILE A 269 -9.50 10.51 0.50
C ILE A 269 -9.75 10.79 -0.99
N LEU A 270 -10.96 11.19 -1.38
CA LEU A 270 -11.30 11.49 -2.77
C LEU A 270 -11.17 12.97 -3.14
N SER A 271 -10.65 13.81 -2.26
CA SER A 271 -10.37 15.22 -2.56
C SER A 271 -9.15 15.38 -3.48
N ASP A 272 -9.09 16.51 -4.17
CA ASP A 272 -7.94 16.85 -5.04
C ASP A 272 -6.63 16.94 -4.24
N GLU A 273 -6.68 17.41 -2.98
CA GLU A 273 -5.52 17.49 -2.11
C GLU A 273 -4.92 16.12 -1.80
N PHE A 274 -5.75 15.13 -1.46
CA PHE A 274 -5.29 13.77 -1.22
C PHE A 274 -4.84 13.11 -2.53
N GLN A 275 -5.67 13.17 -3.55
CA GLN A 275 -5.44 12.46 -4.82
C GLN A 275 -4.23 12.99 -5.59
N SER A 276 -3.95 14.29 -5.54
CA SER A 276 -2.73 14.88 -6.12
C SER A 276 -1.44 14.49 -5.39
N ALA A 277 -1.53 13.92 -4.18
CA ALA A 277 -0.37 13.38 -3.49
C ALA A 277 0.02 11.97 -3.99
N MET A 278 -0.91 11.21 -4.57
CA MET A 278 -0.66 9.83 -4.99
C MET A 278 0.40 9.70 -6.10
N PRO A 279 0.35 10.46 -7.21
CA PRO A 279 1.32 10.30 -8.30
C PRO A 279 2.76 10.64 -7.92
N THR A 280 2.99 11.49 -6.90
CA THR A 280 4.34 11.96 -6.51
C THR A 280 4.80 11.54 -5.12
N GLY A 281 3.92 10.98 -4.31
CA GLY A 281 4.24 10.47 -2.97
C GLY A 281 4.16 8.95 -2.91
N ASN A 282 3.08 8.36 -3.44
CA ASN A 282 2.90 6.92 -3.49
C ASN A 282 3.32 6.30 -4.84
N TRP A 283 3.54 7.13 -5.85
CA TRP A 283 3.95 6.72 -7.20
C TRP A 283 2.96 5.74 -7.84
N MET A 284 1.67 5.97 -7.59
CA MET A 284 0.56 5.18 -8.11
C MET A 284 -0.41 6.07 -8.89
N TYR A 285 -1.29 5.48 -9.69
CA TYR A 285 -2.35 6.22 -10.36
C TYR A 285 -3.42 6.65 -9.36
N PRO A 286 -3.85 7.93 -9.35
CA PRO A 286 -4.96 8.39 -8.53
C PRO A 286 -6.28 7.76 -9.00
N VAL A 287 -7.28 7.71 -8.12
CA VAL A 287 -8.60 7.19 -8.46
C VAL A 287 -9.61 8.27 -8.86
N THR A 288 -9.21 9.53 -8.87
CA THR A 288 -9.99 10.65 -9.39
C THR A 288 -9.26 11.33 -10.55
N ASP A 289 -9.97 12.20 -11.27
CA ASP A 289 -9.43 12.90 -12.45
C ASP A 289 -8.58 14.12 -12.03
N VAL A 290 -7.42 13.85 -11.44
CA VAL A 290 -6.41 14.89 -11.15
C VAL A 290 -5.29 14.85 -12.19
N GLU A 291 -4.63 16.00 -12.41
CA GLU A 291 -3.54 16.11 -13.36
C GLU A 291 -2.36 15.23 -12.95
N LEU A 292 -1.92 14.36 -13.87
CA LEU A 292 -0.73 13.52 -13.66
C LEU A 292 0.55 14.31 -13.93
N PRO A 293 1.61 14.11 -13.13
CA PRO A 293 2.90 14.71 -13.38
C PRO A 293 3.46 14.31 -14.76
N LYS A 294 4.17 15.25 -15.38
CA LYS A 294 4.89 14.96 -16.63
C LYS A 294 5.86 13.80 -16.41
N GLY A 295 5.79 12.80 -17.30
CA GLY A 295 6.56 11.56 -17.19
C GLY A 295 5.66 10.34 -17.00
N PHE A 296 4.46 10.48 -16.40
CA PHE A 296 3.51 9.38 -16.29
C PHE A 296 3.03 8.87 -17.65
N GLU A 297 2.98 9.74 -18.68
CA GLU A 297 2.65 9.37 -20.05
C GLU A 297 3.66 8.41 -20.70
N THR A 298 4.86 8.28 -20.12
CA THR A 298 5.92 7.37 -20.62
C THR A 298 5.87 5.99 -20.00
N LEU A 299 5.04 5.81 -18.96
CA LEU A 299 4.96 4.55 -18.22
C LEU A 299 4.28 3.46 -19.06
N SER A 300 4.73 2.24 -18.83
CA SER A 300 4.14 1.06 -19.47
C SER A 300 2.73 0.80 -18.95
N VAL A 301 1.76 0.78 -19.86
CA VAL A 301 0.39 0.35 -19.57
C VAL A 301 0.24 -1.11 -20.02
N PRO A 302 -0.15 -2.03 -19.13
CA PRO A 302 -0.32 -3.43 -19.49
C PRO A 302 -1.40 -3.63 -20.57
N ASN A 303 -1.12 -4.47 -21.56
CA ASN A 303 -2.10 -4.84 -22.60
C ASN A 303 -3.28 -5.66 -22.04
N LYS A 304 -3.07 -6.30 -20.89
CA LYS A 304 -4.07 -7.13 -20.23
C LYS A 304 -3.95 -6.98 -18.72
N SER A 305 -5.06 -6.67 -18.08
CA SER A 305 -5.21 -6.66 -16.62
C SER A 305 -5.67 -8.04 -16.15
N LEU A 306 -4.97 -8.58 -15.16
CA LEU A 306 -5.30 -9.84 -14.49
C LEU A 306 -5.84 -9.52 -13.09
N SER A 307 -6.83 -10.29 -12.65
CA SER A 307 -7.37 -10.20 -11.28
C SER A 307 -8.16 -11.47 -10.95
N PHE A 308 -8.24 -11.79 -9.66
CA PHE A 308 -9.24 -12.69 -9.10
C PHE A 308 -10.33 -11.88 -8.40
N SER A 309 -11.49 -12.46 -8.17
CA SER A 309 -12.48 -11.84 -7.30
C SER A 309 -12.02 -11.88 -5.84
N ALA A 310 -12.37 -10.86 -5.05
CA ALA A 310 -12.01 -10.80 -3.64
C ALA A 310 -12.52 -12.01 -2.84
N ASP A 311 -13.69 -12.56 -3.21
CA ASP A 311 -14.25 -13.76 -2.57
C ASP A 311 -13.44 -15.02 -2.89
N GLU A 312 -12.95 -15.17 -4.12
CA GLU A 312 -12.08 -16.28 -4.49
C GLU A 312 -10.76 -16.20 -3.74
N VAL A 313 -10.14 -15.03 -3.71
CA VAL A 313 -8.92 -14.80 -2.92
C VAL A 313 -9.16 -15.14 -1.45
N ALA A 314 -10.23 -14.63 -0.83
CA ALA A 314 -10.54 -14.90 0.58
C ALA A 314 -10.78 -16.39 0.87
N LYS A 315 -11.28 -17.14 -0.11
CA LYS A 315 -11.48 -18.59 0.00
C LYS A 315 -10.17 -19.36 -0.14
N MET A 316 -9.32 -18.97 -1.07
CA MET A 316 -8.17 -19.77 -1.52
C MET A 316 -6.83 -19.30 -0.95
N ARG A 317 -6.72 -18.05 -0.49
CA ARG A 317 -5.46 -17.43 -0.05
C ARG A 317 -4.62 -18.30 0.88
N LYS A 318 -5.23 -18.90 1.90
CA LYS A 318 -4.51 -19.78 2.85
C LYS A 318 -3.91 -21.02 2.16
N SER A 319 -4.60 -21.58 1.16
CA SER A 319 -4.09 -22.70 0.39
C SER A 319 -2.94 -22.26 -0.52
N TRP A 320 -3.08 -21.14 -1.21
CA TRP A 320 -2.05 -20.61 -2.10
C TRP A 320 -0.78 -20.17 -1.34
N ILE A 321 -0.92 -19.62 -0.13
CA ILE A 321 0.23 -19.37 0.75
C ILE A 321 0.96 -20.68 1.11
N ARG A 322 0.23 -21.76 1.42
CA ARG A 322 0.85 -23.06 1.69
C ARG A 322 1.55 -23.65 0.47
N GLU A 323 0.96 -23.51 -0.73
CA GLU A 323 1.61 -23.91 -1.99
C GLU A 323 2.94 -23.19 -2.18
N TRP A 324 2.94 -21.87 -2.01
CA TRP A 324 4.15 -21.06 -2.06
C TRP A 324 5.18 -21.47 -1.00
N GLN A 325 4.79 -21.60 0.29
CA GLN A 325 5.71 -22.01 1.36
C GLN A 325 6.31 -23.38 1.10
N SER A 326 5.50 -24.35 0.65
CA SER A 326 5.97 -25.69 0.38
C SER A 326 7.00 -25.73 -0.76
N ALA A 327 6.86 -24.86 -1.74
CA ALA A 327 7.81 -24.77 -2.85
C ALA A 327 9.17 -24.17 -2.45
N LEU A 328 9.23 -23.38 -1.37
CA LEU A 328 10.50 -22.77 -0.88
C LEU A 328 11.31 -23.69 0.06
N THR A 329 10.76 -24.81 0.50
CA THR A 329 11.39 -25.69 1.51
C THR A 329 12.13 -26.89 0.92
N PHE A 330 12.43 -26.87 -0.38
CA PHE A 330 13.16 -27.95 -1.08
C PHE A 330 14.62 -27.60 -1.37
#